data_6719929ead1235e7ceaee4bb3dd3f8b7
#
_entry.id   6719929ead1235e7ceaee4bb3dd3f8b7
#
_cell.length_a   1.000
_cell.length_b   1.000
_cell.length_c   1.000
_cell.angle_alpha   90.00
_cell.angle_beta   90.00
_cell.angle_gamma   90.00
#
_symmetry.space_group_name_H-M   'P 1'
#
loop_
_entity.id
_entity.type
_entity.pdbx_description
1 polymer ?
#
loop_
_entity_poly.entity_id
_entity_poly.type
_entity_poly.pdbx_seq_one_letter_code
_entity_poly.pdbx_strand_id
1 'polypeptide(L)'
;MHENELFVNSERLSFYFMNYTQVVIICGSESDFPFAEKISKPLIEKGISVQLVAASAHKEPKKVLEIVETHSKNPKTIFVTIAGRSNALSGFVAANSQNITLACPPHKDKNDYLVNIHSTLQMPSKTPVLTIIDTGNCVLALERIIASQA
;
A
#
# COMPACT_ATOMS: atom_id res chain seq x y z
N MET A 1 -5.00 27.48 -33.01
CA MET A 1 -4.29 26.17 -33.13
C MET A 1 -3.55 25.70 -31.87
N HIS A 2 -3.60 26.46 -30.76
CA HIS A 2 -2.86 26.11 -29.54
C HIS A 2 -3.69 25.51 -28.38
N GLU A 3 -5.03 25.61 -28.41
CA GLU A 3 -5.88 25.09 -27.32
C GLU A 3 -6.12 23.57 -27.38
N ASN A 4 -6.09 22.98 -28.57
CA ASN A 4 -6.33 21.55 -28.75
C ASN A 4 -5.11 20.67 -28.37
N GLU A 5 -3.89 21.19 -28.45
CA GLU A 5 -2.67 20.43 -28.04
C GLU A 5 -2.52 20.32 -26.52
N LEU A 6 -2.96 21.34 -25.77
CA LEU A 6 -2.94 21.33 -24.30
C LEU A 6 -3.99 20.38 -23.71
N PHE A 7 -5.16 20.26 -24.32
CA PHE A 7 -6.22 19.33 -23.88
C PHE A 7 -5.84 17.86 -24.14
N VAL A 8 -5.29 17.57 -25.31
CA VAL A 8 -4.81 16.22 -25.65
C VAL A 8 -3.67 15.79 -24.73
N ASN A 9 -2.82 16.72 -24.28
CA ASN A 9 -1.74 16.42 -23.33
C ASN A 9 -2.26 16.15 -21.91
N SER A 10 -3.31 16.83 -21.45
CA SER A 10 -3.87 16.61 -20.11
C SER A 10 -4.62 15.29 -20.01
N GLU A 11 -5.36 14.87 -21.03
CA GLU A 11 -6.02 13.56 -21.06
C GLU A 11 -5.03 12.40 -21.22
N ARG A 12 -4.00 12.56 -22.07
CA ARG A 12 -2.91 11.58 -22.20
C ARG A 12 -2.09 11.48 -20.90
N LEU A 13 -1.79 12.60 -20.26
CA LEU A 13 -1.14 12.62 -18.95
C LEU A 13 -2.03 11.97 -17.88
N SER A 14 -3.32 12.31 -17.84
CA SER A 14 -4.28 11.68 -16.91
C SER A 14 -4.39 10.17 -17.16
N PHE A 15 -4.48 9.72 -18.41
CA PHE A 15 -4.51 8.31 -18.78
C PHE A 15 -3.18 7.59 -18.46
N TYR A 16 -2.05 8.26 -18.64
CA TYR A 16 -0.71 7.75 -18.29
C TYR A 16 -0.57 7.62 -16.78
N PHE A 17 -1.00 8.63 -16.00
CA PHE A 17 -1.00 8.60 -14.54
C PHE A 17 -1.96 7.57 -13.95
N MET A 18 -3.05 7.21 -14.65
CA MET A 18 -4.01 6.19 -14.22
C MET A 18 -3.59 4.74 -14.56
N ASN A 19 -2.53 4.54 -15.36
CA ASN A 19 -2.16 3.21 -15.86
C ASN A 19 -0.74 2.75 -15.47
N TYR A 20 0.01 3.54 -14.72
CA TYR A 20 1.31 3.09 -14.23
C TYR A 20 1.18 2.43 -12.86
N THR A 21 2.01 1.43 -12.63
CA THR A 21 2.04 0.75 -11.33
C THR A 21 2.57 1.68 -10.25
N GLN A 22 1.85 1.79 -9.14
CA GLN A 22 2.28 2.53 -7.95
C GLN A 22 2.10 1.67 -6.70
N VAL A 23 2.93 1.90 -5.72
CA VAL A 23 2.83 1.32 -4.39
C VAL A 23 2.43 2.41 -3.39
N VAL A 24 1.35 2.19 -2.66
CA VAL A 24 0.92 3.08 -1.59
C VAL A 24 1.12 2.37 -0.26
N ILE A 25 2.08 2.84 0.52
CA ILE A 25 2.39 2.29 1.84
C ILE A 25 1.65 3.11 2.89
N ILE A 26 0.74 2.48 3.61
CA ILE A 26 -0.03 3.10 4.70
C ILE A 26 0.46 2.54 6.02
N CYS A 27 1.00 3.40 6.86
CA CYS A 27 1.42 3.08 8.22
C CYS A 27 0.33 3.47 9.22
N GLY A 28 0.05 2.62 10.20
CA GLY A 28 -0.90 2.95 11.28
C GLY A 28 -0.45 4.11 12.17
N SER A 29 0.85 4.41 12.16
CA SER A 29 1.47 5.50 12.91
C SER A 29 2.74 5.97 12.18
N GLU A 30 3.10 7.23 12.35
CA GLU A 30 4.39 7.76 11.86
C GLU A 30 5.60 7.07 12.51
N SER A 31 5.43 6.51 13.69
CA SER A 31 6.48 5.70 14.34
C SER A 31 6.89 4.46 13.55
N ASP A 32 6.07 4.03 12.59
CA ASP A 32 6.36 2.89 11.71
C ASP A 32 7.14 3.28 10.44
N PHE A 33 7.36 4.56 10.19
CA PHE A 33 8.10 5.02 9.01
C PHE A 33 9.50 4.42 8.88
N PRO A 34 10.32 4.30 9.93
CA PRO A 34 11.63 3.66 9.80
C PRO A 34 11.56 2.19 9.35
N PHE A 35 10.47 1.48 9.71
CA PHE A 35 10.22 0.12 9.21
C PHE A 35 9.77 0.15 7.75
N ALA A 36 8.85 1.06 7.40
CA ALA A 36 8.33 1.23 6.05
C ALA A 36 9.41 1.65 5.04
N GLU A 37 10.38 2.44 5.47
CA GLU A 37 11.50 2.88 4.63
C GLU A 37 12.39 1.72 4.14
N LYS A 38 12.43 0.61 4.86
CA LYS A 38 13.11 -0.61 4.41
C LYS A 38 12.44 -1.24 3.17
N ILE A 39 11.19 -0.88 2.92
CA ILE A 39 10.44 -1.30 1.74
C ILE A 39 10.45 -0.20 0.68
N SER A 40 10.15 1.04 1.06
CA SER A 40 10.00 2.15 0.11
C SER A 40 11.31 2.53 -0.59
N LYS A 41 12.42 2.62 0.14
CA LYS A 41 13.70 3.05 -0.43
C LYS A 41 14.20 2.14 -1.56
N PRO A 42 14.27 0.79 -1.40
CA PRO A 42 14.68 -0.08 -2.49
C PRO A 42 13.78 -0.02 -3.73
N LEU A 43 12.47 0.19 -3.53
CA LEU A 43 11.53 0.33 -4.65
C LEU A 43 11.74 1.64 -5.40
N ILE A 44 11.93 2.75 -4.68
CA ILE A 44 12.22 4.07 -5.27
C ILE A 44 13.53 4.05 -6.04
N GLU A 45 14.58 3.43 -5.51
CA GLU A 45 15.88 3.26 -6.19
C GLU A 45 15.75 2.50 -7.52
N LYS A 46 14.74 1.63 -7.65
CA LYS A 46 14.42 0.92 -8.89
C LYS A 46 13.44 1.66 -9.80
N GLY A 47 13.12 2.91 -9.49
CA GLY A 47 12.24 3.74 -10.31
C GLY A 47 10.74 3.45 -10.13
N ILE A 48 10.35 2.69 -9.11
CA ILE A 48 8.95 2.41 -8.80
C ILE A 48 8.36 3.59 -8.06
N SER A 49 7.16 4.02 -8.47
CA SER A 49 6.41 5.07 -7.79
C SER A 49 5.91 4.57 -6.44
N VAL A 50 6.35 5.23 -5.37
CA VAL A 50 5.95 4.88 -3.99
C VAL A 50 5.44 6.12 -3.27
N GLN A 51 4.28 5.99 -2.64
CA GLN A 51 3.76 6.95 -1.68
C GLN A 51 3.76 6.34 -0.29
N LEU A 52 4.29 7.06 0.69
CA LEU A 52 4.33 6.68 2.10
C LEU A 52 3.48 7.65 2.91
N VAL A 53 2.48 7.15 3.62
CA VAL A 53 1.55 7.96 4.43
C VAL A 53 1.28 7.28 5.77
N ALA A 54 0.93 8.09 6.79
CA ALA A 54 0.44 7.60 8.06
C ALA A 54 -1.04 7.90 8.23
N ALA A 55 -1.81 6.86 8.53
CA ALA A 55 -3.23 6.96 8.85
C ALA A 55 -3.68 5.75 9.66
N SER A 56 -4.26 6.01 10.83
CA SER A 56 -4.75 4.96 11.72
C SER A 56 -6.18 4.56 11.37
N ALA A 57 -6.41 3.27 11.10
CA ALA A 57 -7.77 2.78 10.86
C ALA A 57 -8.69 2.94 12.08
N HIS A 58 -8.15 2.91 13.29
CA HIS A 58 -8.92 3.13 14.51
C HIS A 58 -9.19 4.60 14.80
N LYS A 59 -8.18 5.48 14.62
CA LYS A 59 -8.24 6.87 15.04
C LYS A 59 -8.65 7.83 13.93
N GLU A 60 -8.31 7.49 12.68
CA GLU A 60 -8.51 8.33 11.49
C GLU A 60 -9.16 7.53 10.33
N PRO A 61 -10.28 6.79 10.56
CA PRO A 61 -10.84 5.91 9.55
C PRO A 61 -11.24 6.63 8.26
N LYS A 62 -11.71 7.88 8.38
CA LYS A 62 -12.08 8.69 7.19
C LYS A 62 -10.86 9.00 6.32
N LYS A 63 -9.73 9.32 6.94
CA LYS A 63 -8.47 9.57 6.22
C LYS A 63 -7.98 8.31 5.49
N VAL A 64 -8.06 7.15 6.14
CA VAL A 64 -7.71 5.88 5.49
C VAL A 64 -8.62 5.62 4.30
N LEU A 65 -9.93 5.81 4.46
CA LEU A 65 -10.90 5.62 3.38
C LEU A 65 -10.63 6.55 2.19
N GLU A 66 -10.36 7.83 2.44
CA GLU A 66 -10.01 8.80 1.40
C GLU A 66 -8.76 8.41 0.62
N ILE A 67 -7.71 7.94 1.31
CA ILE A 67 -6.49 7.43 0.67
C ILE A 67 -6.83 6.23 -0.23
N VAL A 68 -7.59 5.27 0.29
CA VAL A 68 -7.97 4.06 -0.43
C VAL A 68 -8.80 4.40 -1.66
N GLU A 69 -9.84 5.22 -1.53
CA GLU A 69 -10.71 5.62 -2.64
C GLU A 69 -9.96 6.40 -3.72
N THR A 70 -9.06 7.30 -3.31
CA THR A 70 -8.25 8.08 -4.25
C THR A 70 -7.35 7.20 -5.10
N HIS A 71 -6.61 6.30 -4.45
CA HIS A 71 -5.61 5.48 -5.14
C HIS A 71 -6.20 4.24 -5.82
N SER A 72 -7.37 3.76 -5.40
CA SER A 72 -8.07 2.65 -6.05
C SER A 72 -8.63 2.98 -7.43
N LYS A 73 -8.67 4.27 -7.80
CA LYS A 73 -9.00 4.69 -9.17
C LYS A 73 -7.98 4.18 -10.19
N ASN A 74 -6.76 3.93 -9.78
CA ASN A 74 -5.75 3.26 -10.58
C ASN A 74 -5.75 1.76 -10.24
N PRO A 75 -6.18 0.88 -11.16
CA PRO A 75 -6.27 -0.56 -10.90
C PRO A 75 -4.90 -1.22 -10.70
N LYS A 76 -3.81 -0.56 -11.07
CA LYS A 76 -2.43 -1.03 -10.87
C LYS A 76 -1.80 -0.53 -9.57
N THR A 77 -2.56 0.14 -8.71
CA THR A 77 -2.11 0.47 -7.35
C THR A 77 -2.01 -0.78 -6.51
N ILE A 78 -0.92 -0.93 -5.78
CA ILE A 78 -0.72 -1.97 -4.78
C ILE A 78 -0.64 -1.28 -3.43
N PHE A 79 -1.51 -1.66 -2.51
CA PHE A 79 -1.47 -1.18 -1.13
C PHE A 79 -0.56 -2.05 -0.29
N VAL A 80 0.29 -1.43 0.50
CA VAL A 80 1.07 -2.08 1.55
C VAL A 80 0.68 -1.47 2.88
N THR A 81 0.26 -2.28 3.83
CA THR A 81 -0.14 -1.83 5.16
C THR A 81 0.89 -2.25 6.20
N ILE A 82 1.27 -1.30 7.05
CA ILE A 82 2.21 -1.51 8.15
C ILE A 82 1.51 -1.07 9.43
N ALA A 83 0.99 -2.04 10.16
CA ALA A 83 0.28 -1.81 11.41
C ALA A 83 0.56 -2.97 12.38
N GLY A 84 0.90 -2.62 13.61
CA GLY A 84 1.06 -3.56 14.71
C GLY A 84 -0.19 -3.70 15.57
N ARG A 85 -0.09 -4.46 16.63
CA ARG A 85 -1.13 -4.69 17.63
C ARG A 85 -2.42 -5.22 17.00
N SER A 86 -3.56 -4.70 17.38
CA SER A 86 -4.85 -5.00 16.74
C SER A 86 -4.90 -4.37 15.35
N ASN A 87 -4.36 -5.07 14.35
CA ASN A 87 -4.26 -4.56 12.98
C ASN A 87 -5.64 -4.51 12.30
N ALA A 88 -6.34 -3.40 12.43
CA ALA A 88 -7.55 -3.12 11.66
C ALA A 88 -7.25 -2.59 10.26
N LEU A 89 -6.04 -2.05 10.03
CA LEU A 89 -5.70 -1.33 8.81
C LEU A 89 -5.74 -2.21 7.56
N SER A 90 -5.11 -3.39 7.62
CA SER A 90 -5.01 -4.29 6.45
C SER A 90 -6.39 -4.74 5.96
N GLY A 91 -7.25 -5.18 6.89
CA GLY A 91 -8.61 -5.59 6.58
C GLY A 91 -9.48 -4.42 6.09
N PHE A 92 -9.32 -3.24 6.66
CA PHE A 92 -10.03 -2.04 6.24
C PHE A 92 -9.69 -1.67 4.78
N VAL A 93 -8.41 -1.65 4.44
CA VAL A 93 -7.96 -1.37 3.06
C VAL A 93 -8.49 -2.42 2.09
N ALA A 94 -8.30 -3.71 2.40
CA ALA A 94 -8.73 -4.81 1.54
C ALA A 94 -10.26 -4.91 1.37
N ALA A 95 -11.03 -4.49 2.38
CA ALA A 95 -12.49 -4.47 2.31
C ALA A 95 -13.05 -3.30 1.48
N ASN A 96 -12.28 -2.22 1.34
CA ASN A 96 -12.70 -1.00 0.65
C ASN A 96 -11.99 -0.79 -0.71
N SER A 97 -11.28 -1.80 -1.22
CA SER A 97 -10.59 -1.75 -2.50
C SER A 97 -10.62 -3.09 -3.22
N GLN A 98 -10.58 -3.07 -4.55
CA GLN A 98 -10.34 -4.25 -5.38
C GLN A 98 -8.84 -4.44 -5.70
N ASN A 99 -8.01 -3.52 -5.27
CA ASN A 99 -6.57 -3.55 -5.50
C ASN A 99 -5.88 -4.57 -4.57
N ILE A 100 -4.74 -5.06 -5.00
CA ILE A 100 -3.92 -5.95 -4.17
C ILE A 100 -3.52 -5.24 -2.89
N THR A 101 -3.75 -5.90 -1.75
CA THR A 101 -3.34 -5.43 -0.44
C THR A 101 -2.35 -6.41 0.19
N LEU A 102 -1.15 -5.92 0.50
CA LEU A 102 -0.14 -6.63 1.29
C LEU A 102 -0.09 -6.07 2.70
N ALA A 103 0.03 -6.93 3.68
CA ALA A 103 0.37 -6.56 5.05
C ALA A 103 1.81 -6.97 5.34
N CYS A 104 2.61 -6.03 5.86
CA CYS A 104 3.94 -6.28 6.38
C CYS A 104 3.99 -5.74 7.82
N PRO A 105 3.55 -6.54 8.82
CA PRO A 105 3.43 -6.07 10.19
C PRO A 105 4.81 -5.75 10.78
N PRO A 106 4.97 -4.58 11.43
CA PRO A 106 6.22 -4.21 12.05
C PRO A 106 6.47 -5.05 13.29
N HIS A 107 7.73 -5.35 13.59
CA HIS A 107 8.14 -6.06 14.80
C HIS A 107 9.55 -5.64 15.21
N LYS A 108 9.77 -5.58 16.52
CA LYS A 108 11.06 -5.27 17.14
C LYS A 108 11.77 -6.52 17.62
N ASP A 109 11.00 -7.44 18.15
CA ASP A 109 11.49 -8.71 18.71
C ASP A 109 10.47 -9.83 18.47
N LYS A 110 10.79 -11.02 18.95
CA LYS A 110 9.95 -12.22 18.78
C LYS A 110 8.57 -12.09 19.45
N ASN A 111 8.47 -11.44 20.59
CA ASN A 111 7.21 -11.27 21.30
C ASN A 111 6.30 -10.29 20.56
N ASP A 112 6.87 -9.18 20.12
CA ASP A 112 6.17 -8.18 19.30
C ASP A 112 5.68 -8.78 17.98
N TYR A 113 6.51 -9.62 17.35
CA TYR A 113 6.13 -10.40 16.17
C TYR A 113 4.91 -11.27 16.42
N LEU A 114 4.92 -12.09 17.47
CA LEU A 114 3.82 -13.01 17.78
C LEU A 114 2.50 -12.26 18.04
N VAL A 115 2.56 -11.12 18.73
CA VAL A 115 1.39 -10.27 18.99
C VAL A 115 0.84 -9.67 17.70
N ASN A 116 1.71 -9.14 16.84
CA ASN A 116 1.29 -8.40 15.65
C ASN A 116 0.79 -9.33 14.53
N ILE A 117 1.39 -10.52 14.38
CA ILE A 117 1.01 -11.45 13.32
C ILE A 117 -0.39 -12.03 13.53
N HIS A 118 -0.81 -12.28 14.74
CA HIS A 118 -2.14 -12.85 15.01
C HIS A 118 -3.27 -11.98 14.48
N SER A 119 -3.27 -10.69 14.75
CA SER A 119 -4.31 -9.79 14.24
C SER A 119 -4.23 -9.60 12.72
N THR A 120 -3.02 -9.63 12.17
CA THR A 120 -2.81 -9.50 10.72
C THR A 120 -3.36 -10.71 9.95
N LEU A 121 -3.32 -11.92 10.51
CA LEU A 121 -3.83 -13.13 9.87
C LEU A 121 -5.34 -13.31 10.02
N GLN A 122 -5.99 -12.59 10.94
CA GLN A 122 -7.41 -12.74 11.24
C GLN A 122 -8.26 -11.81 10.36
N MET A 123 -8.34 -12.10 9.06
CA MET A 123 -9.17 -11.34 8.13
C MET A 123 -10.57 -11.92 8.01
N PRO A 124 -11.61 -11.08 7.89
CA PRO A 124 -12.96 -11.56 7.61
C PRO A 124 -13.05 -12.24 6.23
N SER A 125 -14.09 -13.06 6.06
CA SER A 125 -14.37 -13.69 4.77
C SER A 125 -14.47 -12.65 3.65
N LYS A 126 -13.98 -12.98 2.46
CA LYS A 126 -13.96 -12.12 1.26
C LYS A 126 -13.11 -10.84 1.40
N THR A 127 -12.16 -10.85 2.32
CA THR A 127 -11.23 -9.75 2.55
C THR A 127 -9.80 -10.26 2.39
N PRO A 128 -9.29 -10.40 1.15
CA PRO A 128 -7.98 -11.00 0.89
C PRO A 128 -6.86 -10.03 1.24
N VAL A 129 -5.94 -10.45 2.10
CA VAL A 129 -4.71 -9.75 2.44
C VAL A 129 -3.53 -10.71 2.29
N LEU A 130 -2.54 -10.34 1.49
CA LEU A 130 -1.29 -11.08 1.37
C LEU A 130 -0.37 -10.66 2.52
N THR A 131 0.04 -11.57 3.38
CA THR A 131 0.90 -11.26 4.52
C THR A 131 2.33 -11.69 4.27
N ILE A 132 3.26 -10.75 4.33
CA ILE A 132 4.69 -10.96 4.18
C ILE A 132 5.40 -10.26 5.34
N ILE A 133 6.21 -11.00 6.08
CA ILE A 133 6.74 -10.54 7.36
C ILE A 133 8.10 -9.87 7.19
N ASP A 134 8.95 -10.43 6.37
CA ASP A 134 10.27 -9.90 6.08
C ASP A 134 10.20 -8.74 5.07
N THR A 135 10.80 -7.61 5.40
CA THR A 135 10.76 -6.41 4.54
C THR A 135 11.45 -6.64 3.19
N GLY A 136 12.54 -7.38 3.16
CA GLY A 136 13.25 -7.74 1.92
C GLY A 136 12.40 -8.63 1.02
N ASN A 137 11.72 -9.63 1.61
CA ASN A 137 10.78 -10.47 0.89
C ASN A 137 9.55 -9.68 0.41
N CYS A 138 9.11 -8.68 1.18
CA CYS A 138 8.03 -7.77 0.75
C CYS A 138 8.44 -6.99 -0.51
N VAL A 139 9.66 -6.45 -0.55
CA VAL A 139 10.20 -5.78 -1.74
C VAL A 139 10.21 -6.71 -2.94
N LEU A 140 10.77 -7.92 -2.79
CA LEU A 140 10.84 -8.91 -3.89
C LEU A 140 9.45 -9.35 -4.38
N ALA A 141 8.49 -9.51 -3.48
CA ALA A 141 7.11 -9.83 -3.85
C ALA A 141 6.47 -8.70 -4.65
N LEU A 142 6.64 -7.44 -4.22
CA LEU A 142 6.15 -6.27 -4.94
C LEU A 142 6.76 -6.18 -6.34
N GLU A 143 8.06 -6.38 -6.48
CA GLU A 143 8.72 -6.41 -7.79
C GLU A 143 8.13 -7.48 -8.72
N ARG A 144 7.86 -8.68 -8.21
CA ARG A 144 7.26 -9.77 -9.00
C ARG A 144 5.82 -9.46 -9.39
N ILE A 145 5.04 -8.88 -8.49
CA ILE A 145 3.66 -8.46 -8.79
C ILE A 145 3.67 -7.37 -9.86
N ILE A 146 4.54 -6.36 -9.72
CA ILE A 146 4.68 -5.27 -10.68
C ILE A 146 5.06 -5.81 -12.06
N ALA A 147 6.03 -6.71 -12.13
CA ALA A 147 6.44 -7.33 -13.38
C ALA A 147 5.30 -8.12 -14.04
N SER A 148 4.42 -8.74 -13.25
CA SER A 148 3.25 -9.47 -13.76
C SER A 148 2.13 -8.57 -14.29
N GLN A 149 2.12 -7.31 -13.94
CA GLN A 149 1.16 -6.30 -14.41
C GLN A 149 1.61 -5.58 -15.69
N ALA A 150 2.81 -5.85 -16.14
CA ALA A 150 3.40 -5.20 -17.30
C ALA A 150 2.72 -5.63 -18.63
#